data_7bb537205098de1b6724d05431cb4ce5
#
_entry.id   7bb537205098de1b6724d05431cb4ce5
#
_cell.length_a   1.000
_cell.length_b   1.000
_cell.length_c   1.000
_cell.angle_alpha   90.00
_cell.angle_beta   90.00
_cell.angle_gamma   90.00
#
_symmetry.space_group_name_H-M   'P 1'
#
loop_
_entity.id
_entity.type
_entity.pdbx_description
1 polymer ?
#
loop_
_entity_poly.entity_id
_entity_poly.type
_entity_poly.pdbx_seq_one_letter_code
_entity_poly.pdbx_strand_id
1 'polypeptide(L)'
;MRGATMVDSVAKSAAAPATPAATTARKHTEVAVGILLRADGAMLLSTRPPGKPYAGYWEFPGGKVEAGETVEQALRRELVEELGVTIGAASVWKVTEHDYPHALVRLHWCKVWEWTGEFEMREGQTMEWQQMPLTVSPVLPGAYPVLQWLAEERGLEYSPD
;
A
#
# COMPACT_ATOMS: atom_id res chain seq x y z
N MET A 1 10.62 30.93 -27.03
CA MET A 1 10.25 31.19 -26.76
C MET A 1 10.02 31.28 -26.69
N ARG A 2 9.99 30.74 -26.63
CA ARG A 2 9.50 30.72 -26.30
C ARG A 2 9.48 30.61 -26.01
N GLY A 3 9.90 30.08 -26.26
CA GLY A 3 9.66 30.02 -25.78
C GLY A 3 9.60 29.64 -25.67
N ALA A 4 9.96 28.98 -25.49
CA ALA A 4 9.78 28.80 -25.15
C ALA A 4 9.61 28.39 -24.99
N THR A 5 9.61 27.85 -24.86
CA THR A 5 9.24 27.72 -24.45
C THR A 5 9.09 27.26 -24.29
N MET A 6 9.28 26.74 -24.36
CA MET A 6 8.93 26.61 -24.05
C MET A 6 8.97 26.32 -23.77
N VAL A 7 9.22 25.68 -24.06
CA VAL A 7 9.01 25.71 -23.62
C VAL A 7 8.97 25.48 -23.36
N ASP A 8 9.09 24.75 -23.38
CA ASP A 8 8.85 24.89 -23.08
C ASP A 8 8.91 24.73 -22.88
N SER A 9 9.28 24.00 -23.14
CA SER A 9 9.12 24.13 -22.76
C SER A 9 9.22 23.82 -22.68
N VAL A 10 9.51 23.08 -22.85
CA VAL A 10 9.44 23.09 -22.56
C VAL A 10 9.60 22.71 -22.39
N ALA A 11 9.93 22.20 -22.70
CA ALA A 11 9.92 22.28 -22.40
C ALA A 11 9.91 21.91 -22.25
N LYS A 12 9.99 21.22 -22.34
CA LYS A 12 9.73 21.17 -22.12
C LYS A 12 9.98 20.85 -22.21
N SER A 13 10.29 20.41 -22.90
CA SER A 13 10.21 20.51 -22.95
C SER A 13 10.33 20.17 -23.21
N ALA A 14 10.67 19.73 -23.75
CA ALA A 14 10.64 19.71 -23.78
C ALA A 14 10.65 19.16 -23.98
N ALA A 15 10.84 18.74 -24.50
CA ALA A 15 10.74 18.55 -24.42
C ALA A 15 10.67 17.93 -24.56
N ALA A 16 10.79 17.57 -25.03
CA ALA A 16 10.64 17.31 -24.86
C ALA A 16 10.50 16.66 -24.98
N PRO A 17 10.56 16.51 -25.28
CA PRO A 17 10.30 16.02 -25.03
C PRO A 17 10.01 15.31 -25.07
N ALA A 18 9.99 15.03 -25.31
CA ALA A 18 9.60 14.62 -24.85
C ALA A 18 9.26 14.01 -24.92
N THR A 19 9.16 13.80 -25.19
CA THR A 19 8.75 13.40 -24.80
C THR A 19 8.44 12.77 -24.85
N PRO A 20 8.43 12.61 -25.06
CA PRO A 20 7.99 12.10 -24.67
C PRO A 20 7.59 11.51 -24.57
N ALA A 21 7.38 11.42 -24.58
CA ALA A 21 7.06 11.15 -24.16
C ALA A 21 7.04 10.51 -23.84
N ALA A 22 7.16 10.47 -23.89
CA ALA A 22 7.25 10.16 -23.53
C ALA A 22 7.47 9.57 -22.70
N THR A 23 7.81 9.74 -22.36
CA THR A 23 7.96 9.22 -21.59
C THR A 23 7.30 8.87 -20.88
N THR A 24 7.49 8.53 -20.80
CA THR A 24 6.52 8.08 -20.38
C THR A 24 6.12 7.97 -18.96
N ALA A 25 5.21 8.67 -18.54
CA ALA A 25 4.66 8.52 -17.21
C ALA A 25 4.16 7.10 -17.01
N ARG A 26 4.60 6.44 -15.96
CA ARG A 26 4.09 5.12 -15.62
C ARG A 26 2.67 5.28 -15.07
N LYS A 27 1.79 4.36 -15.46
CA LYS A 27 0.47 4.31 -14.88
C LYS A 27 0.56 3.86 -13.43
N HIS A 28 -0.31 4.40 -12.58
CA HIS A 28 -0.45 3.90 -11.23
C HIS A 28 -1.07 2.52 -11.23
N THR A 29 -0.51 1.63 -10.41
CA THR A 29 -1.17 0.40 -10.04
C THR A 29 -1.99 0.72 -8.79
N GLU A 30 -3.31 0.52 -8.88
CA GLU A 30 -4.20 0.79 -7.75
C GLU A 30 -4.18 -0.40 -6.81
N VAL A 31 -3.96 -0.17 -5.53
CA VAL A 31 -3.81 -1.23 -4.54
C VAL A 31 -4.71 -0.93 -3.35
N ALA A 32 -5.51 -1.91 -2.95
CA ALA A 32 -6.33 -1.82 -1.74
C ALA A 32 -5.56 -2.46 -0.59
N VAL A 33 -5.43 -1.74 0.52
CA VAL A 33 -4.65 -2.19 1.67
C VAL A 33 -5.51 -2.15 2.91
N GLY A 34 -5.48 -3.22 3.70
CA GLY A 34 -6.26 -3.33 4.92
C GLY A 34 -5.40 -3.18 6.16
N ILE A 35 -5.78 -2.24 7.02
CA ILE A 35 -5.22 -2.13 8.36
C ILE A 35 -6.22 -2.79 9.28
N LEU A 36 -6.02 -4.09 9.58
CA LEU A 36 -6.91 -4.83 10.47
C LEU A 36 -6.50 -4.50 11.89
N LEU A 37 -7.44 -3.99 12.66
CA LEU A 37 -7.16 -3.44 14.00
C LEU A 37 -7.96 -4.20 15.04
N ARG A 38 -7.27 -4.74 16.04
CA ARG A 38 -7.91 -5.33 17.20
C ARG A 38 -8.28 -4.24 18.20
N ALA A 39 -9.13 -4.60 19.17
CA ALA A 39 -9.58 -3.66 20.18
C ALA A 39 -8.41 -3.09 20.99
N ASP A 40 -7.34 -3.86 21.16
CA ASP A 40 -6.14 -3.40 21.87
C ASP A 40 -5.22 -2.53 21.03
N GLY A 41 -5.60 -2.27 19.77
CA GLY A 41 -4.81 -1.43 18.86
C GLY A 41 -3.79 -2.19 18.04
N ALA A 42 -3.67 -3.51 18.23
CA ALA A 42 -2.74 -4.29 17.43
C ALA A 42 -3.16 -4.31 15.97
N MET A 43 -2.18 -4.28 15.09
CA MET A 43 -2.37 -4.27 13.63
C MET A 43 -1.79 -5.53 13.03
N LEU A 44 -2.45 -6.07 12.01
CA LEU A 44 -1.96 -7.27 11.35
C LEU A 44 -0.95 -6.90 10.26
N LEU A 45 0.25 -7.46 10.37
CA LEU A 45 1.26 -7.39 9.32
C LEU A 45 1.60 -8.81 8.87
N SER A 46 2.03 -8.93 7.62
CA SER A 46 2.49 -10.21 7.09
C SER A 46 3.67 -9.98 6.17
N THR A 47 4.44 -11.05 5.94
CA THR A 47 5.60 -10.97 5.04
C THR A 47 5.15 -11.13 3.60
N ARG A 48 5.84 -10.45 2.69
CA ARG A 48 5.62 -10.66 1.26
C ARG A 48 6.10 -12.07 0.90
N PRO A 49 5.28 -12.80 0.15
CA PRO A 49 5.60 -14.20 -0.14
C PRO A 49 6.81 -14.33 -1.07
N PRO A 50 7.44 -15.52 -1.11
CA PRO A 50 8.55 -15.77 -2.04
C PRO A 50 8.13 -15.52 -3.48
N GLY A 51 9.06 -15.04 -4.29
CA GLY A 51 8.82 -14.80 -5.71
C GLY A 51 8.29 -13.42 -6.03
N LYS A 52 7.90 -12.63 -5.04
CA LYS A 52 7.48 -11.25 -5.25
C LYS A 52 8.63 -10.29 -4.98
N PRO A 53 8.61 -9.08 -5.59
CA PRO A 53 9.59 -8.06 -5.20
C PRO A 53 9.49 -7.80 -3.70
N TYR A 54 10.66 -7.59 -3.08
CA TYR A 54 10.75 -7.35 -1.63
C TYR A 54 10.27 -8.55 -0.80
N ALA A 55 10.42 -9.79 -1.31
CA ALA A 55 10.04 -10.99 -0.55
C ALA A 55 10.63 -10.93 0.85
N GLY A 56 9.83 -11.29 1.84
CA GLY A 56 10.25 -11.28 3.24
C GLY A 56 10.06 -9.95 3.96
N TYR A 57 9.84 -8.85 3.26
CA TYR A 57 9.49 -7.58 3.89
C TYR A 57 8.09 -7.66 4.49
N TRP A 58 7.89 -6.95 5.59
CA TRP A 58 6.59 -6.91 6.27
C TRP A 58 5.71 -5.83 5.67
N GLU A 59 4.43 -6.13 5.51
CA GLU A 59 3.46 -5.23 4.89
C GLU A 59 2.09 -5.45 5.50
N PHE A 60 1.21 -4.47 5.30
CA PHE A 60 -0.21 -4.67 5.57
C PHE A 60 -0.80 -5.51 4.44
N PRO A 61 -1.79 -6.37 4.73
CA PRO A 61 -2.39 -7.22 3.70
C PRO A 61 -3.23 -6.44 2.71
N GLY A 62 -3.33 -6.95 1.50
CA GLY A 62 -4.12 -6.35 0.45
C GLY A 62 -3.61 -6.76 -0.91
N GLY A 63 -4.10 -6.08 -1.95
CA GLY A 63 -3.66 -6.39 -3.29
C GLY A 63 -4.27 -5.47 -4.33
N LYS A 64 -4.02 -5.77 -5.59
CA LYS A 64 -4.40 -4.92 -6.70
C LYS A 64 -5.91 -4.82 -6.87
N VAL A 65 -6.37 -3.62 -7.17
CA VAL A 65 -7.76 -3.38 -7.56
C VAL A 65 -7.89 -3.74 -9.03
N GLU A 66 -8.80 -4.65 -9.34
CA GLU A 66 -9.01 -5.11 -10.70
C GLU A 66 -10.06 -4.25 -11.40
N ALA A 67 -10.09 -4.34 -12.72
CA ALA A 67 -11.05 -3.57 -13.52
C ALA A 67 -12.47 -3.85 -13.05
N GLY A 68 -13.23 -2.77 -12.82
CA GLY A 68 -14.62 -2.90 -12.39
C GLY A 68 -14.82 -3.08 -10.92
N GLU A 69 -13.74 -3.22 -10.12
CA GLU A 69 -13.85 -3.33 -8.68
C GLU A 69 -13.75 -1.97 -8.01
N THR A 70 -14.50 -1.79 -6.92
CA THR A 70 -14.20 -0.71 -5.98
C THR A 70 -13.03 -1.14 -5.09
N VAL A 71 -12.45 -0.18 -4.39
CA VAL A 71 -11.37 -0.48 -3.43
C VAL A 71 -11.85 -1.47 -2.39
N GLU A 72 -13.05 -1.28 -1.86
CA GLU A 72 -13.60 -2.17 -0.84
C GLU A 72 -13.80 -3.59 -1.38
N GLN A 73 -14.32 -3.71 -2.61
CA GLN A 73 -14.52 -5.02 -3.24
C GLN A 73 -13.18 -5.73 -3.43
N ALA A 74 -12.16 -5.00 -3.89
CA ALA A 74 -10.83 -5.57 -4.07
C ALA A 74 -10.25 -6.04 -2.74
N LEU A 75 -10.40 -5.24 -1.69
CA LEU A 75 -9.88 -5.61 -0.38
C LEU A 75 -10.55 -6.87 0.13
N ARG A 76 -11.89 -6.97 0.01
CA ARG A 76 -12.62 -8.15 0.44
C ARG A 76 -12.12 -9.40 -0.26
N ARG A 77 -11.97 -9.31 -1.58
CA ARG A 77 -11.50 -10.43 -2.40
C ARG A 77 -10.09 -10.84 -2.01
N GLU A 78 -9.19 -9.86 -1.90
CA GLU A 78 -7.79 -10.14 -1.59
C GLU A 78 -7.62 -10.79 -0.22
N LEU A 79 -8.37 -10.34 0.79
CA LEU A 79 -8.21 -10.90 2.12
C LEU A 79 -8.79 -12.30 2.25
N VAL A 80 -9.82 -12.63 1.46
CA VAL A 80 -10.26 -14.02 1.35
C VAL A 80 -9.16 -14.86 0.70
N GLU A 81 -8.58 -14.37 -0.40
CA GLU A 81 -7.57 -15.13 -1.14
C GLU A 81 -6.30 -15.32 -0.31
N GLU A 82 -5.85 -14.30 0.38
CA GLU A 82 -4.57 -14.34 1.10
C GLU A 82 -4.68 -14.92 2.49
N LEU A 83 -5.76 -14.62 3.20
CA LEU A 83 -5.87 -14.88 4.64
C LEU A 83 -7.07 -15.74 5.03
N GLY A 84 -8.00 -15.98 4.12
CA GLY A 84 -9.19 -16.77 4.41
C GLY A 84 -10.21 -16.09 5.31
N VAL A 85 -10.16 -14.76 5.44
CA VAL A 85 -11.10 -14.04 6.32
C VAL A 85 -12.01 -13.15 5.49
N THR A 86 -13.23 -12.95 6.00
CA THR A 86 -14.23 -12.06 5.42
C THR A 86 -14.33 -10.83 6.29
N ILE A 87 -13.98 -9.66 5.75
CA ILE A 87 -13.98 -8.43 6.51
C ILE A 87 -15.37 -7.80 6.56
N GLY A 88 -15.63 -7.06 7.63
CA GLY A 88 -16.81 -6.22 7.76
C GLY A 88 -16.66 -4.94 6.98
N ALA A 89 -17.20 -3.84 7.53
CA ALA A 89 -17.13 -2.55 6.86
C ALA A 89 -15.68 -2.11 6.71
N ALA A 90 -15.37 -1.53 5.57
CA ALA A 90 -14.03 -0.99 5.29
C ALA A 90 -14.22 0.27 4.48
N SER A 91 -13.63 1.37 4.93
CA SER A 91 -13.69 2.62 4.20
C SER A 91 -12.28 3.17 4.06
N VAL A 92 -12.03 3.84 2.94
CA VAL A 92 -10.72 4.42 2.69
C VAL A 92 -10.45 5.52 3.70
N TRP A 93 -9.34 5.38 4.40
CA TRP A 93 -8.88 6.36 5.41
C TRP A 93 -7.86 7.32 4.82
N LYS A 94 -6.91 6.81 4.05
CA LYS A 94 -5.84 7.60 3.42
C LYS A 94 -5.53 7.04 2.06
N VAL A 95 -5.00 7.89 1.18
CA VAL A 95 -4.48 7.46 -0.11
C VAL A 95 -3.07 8.02 -0.24
N THR A 96 -2.11 7.15 -0.53
CA THR A 96 -0.72 7.55 -0.74
C THR A 96 -0.20 6.97 -2.04
N GLU A 97 0.92 7.53 -2.51
CA GLU A 97 1.61 7.01 -3.69
C GLU A 97 3.03 6.66 -3.33
N HIS A 98 3.55 5.61 -3.94
CA HIS A 98 4.93 5.23 -3.76
C HIS A 98 5.49 4.72 -5.07
N ASP A 99 6.71 5.16 -5.37
CA ASP A 99 7.39 4.77 -6.61
C ASP A 99 8.41 3.69 -6.29
N TYR A 100 7.99 2.44 -6.48
CA TYR A 100 8.90 1.31 -6.39
C TYR A 100 9.58 1.10 -7.75
N PRO A 101 10.78 0.50 -7.79
CA PRO A 101 11.40 0.18 -9.09
C PRO A 101 10.50 -0.65 -10.00
N HIS A 102 9.69 -1.54 -9.42
CA HIS A 102 8.85 -2.46 -10.18
C HIS A 102 7.46 -1.91 -10.48
N ALA A 103 6.99 -0.86 -9.77
CA ALA A 103 5.64 -0.36 -9.94
C ALA A 103 5.45 0.98 -9.25
N LEU A 104 4.75 1.87 -9.93
CA LEU A 104 4.26 3.11 -9.32
C LEU A 104 2.88 2.80 -8.74
N VAL A 105 2.76 2.76 -7.42
CA VAL A 105 1.54 2.31 -6.77
C VAL A 105 0.78 3.47 -6.13
N ARG A 106 -0.54 3.39 -6.20
CA ARG A 106 -1.43 4.23 -5.42
C ARG A 106 -2.11 3.33 -4.40
N LEU A 107 -1.85 3.60 -3.13
CA LEU A 107 -2.26 2.75 -2.02
C LEU A 107 -3.47 3.37 -1.34
N HIS A 108 -4.57 2.62 -1.34
CA HIS A 108 -5.82 3.02 -0.70
C HIS A 108 -5.90 2.29 0.63
N TRP A 109 -5.65 3.01 1.72
CA TRP A 109 -5.54 2.45 3.06
C TRP A 109 -6.89 2.44 3.73
N CYS A 110 -7.37 1.25 4.10
CA CYS A 110 -8.67 1.07 4.74
C CYS A 110 -8.47 0.52 6.14
N LYS A 111 -9.09 1.17 7.14
CA LYS A 111 -9.12 0.61 8.49
C LYS A 111 -10.25 -0.40 8.57
N VAL A 112 -9.97 -1.56 9.17
CA VAL A 112 -10.92 -2.65 9.30
C VAL A 112 -10.92 -3.11 10.75
N TRP A 113 -12.09 -3.07 11.38
CA TRP A 113 -12.24 -3.39 12.80
C TRP A 113 -12.94 -4.72 13.03
N GLU A 114 -13.58 -5.29 12.00
CA GLU A 114 -14.39 -6.49 12.13
C GLU A 114 -14.13 -7.45 11.00
N TRP A 115 -14.02 -8.72 11.33
CA TRP A 115 -13.88 -9.78 10.34
C TRP A 115 -14.39 -11.08 10.96
N THR A 116 -14.66 -12.08 10.09
CA THR A 116 -15.03 -13.43 10.48
C THR A 116 -14.10 -14.43 9.81
N GLY A 117 -13.98 -15.61 10.40
CA GLY A 117 -13.12 -16.65 9.88
C GLY A 117 -11.81 -16.72 10.65
N GLU A 118 -11.03 -17.74 10.36
CA GLU A 118 -9.73 -17.95 10.97
C GLU A 118 -8.65 -17.64 9.96
N PHE A 119 -7.59 -16.99 10.42
CA PHE A 119 -6.49 -16.61 9.54
C PHE A 119 -5.74 -17.83 9.05
N GLU A 120 -5.59 -17.94 7.73
CA GLU A 120 -4.81 -18.96 7.07
C GLU A 120 -3.81 -18.28 6.16
N MET A 121 -2.56 -18.66 6.27
CA MET A 121 -1.50 -18.06 5.46
C MET A 121 -1.46 -18.78 4.11
N ARG A 122 -2.38 -18.41 3.23
CA ARG A 122 -2.65 -19.14 1.99
C ARG A 122 -1.57 -18.97 0.93
N GLU A 123 -0.64 -18.02 1.15
CA GLU A 123 0.44 -17.77 0.19
C GLU A 123 1.81 -18.07 0.79
N GLY A 124 1.83 -18.80 1.91
CA GLY A 124 3.10 -19.16 2.55
C GLY A 124 3.76 -18.02 3.29
N GLN A 125 3.04 -16.93 3.53
CA GLN A 125 3.55 -15.79 4.28
C GLN A 125 3.48 -16.07 5.78
N THR A 126 4.20 -15.26 6.56
CA THR A 126 4.14 -15.27 8.02
C THR A 126 3.36 -14.05 8.47
N MET A 127 2.53 -14.17 9.51
CA MET A 127 1.80 -13.03 10.05
C MET A 127 2.17 -12.77 11.49
N GLU A 128 2.03 -11.50 11.89
CA GLU A 128 2.23 -11.06 13.27
C GLU A 128 1.26 -9.93 13.59
N TRP A 129 0.68 -9.97 14.79
CA TRP A 129 -0.04 -8.82 15.33
C TRP A 129 0.97 -7.90 15.97
N GLN A 130 0.95 -6.64 15.58
CA GLN A 130 1.97 -5.69 15.98
C GLN A 130 1.38 -4.49 16.68
N GLN A 131 2.02 -4.08 17.76
CA GLN A 131 1.76 -2.80 18.43
C GLN A 131 2.83 -1.80 18.00
N MET A 132 2.61 -0.53 18.30
CA MET A 132 3.67 0.48 18.17
C MET A 132 4.49 0.51 19.45
N PRO A 133 5.82 0.58 19.38
CA PRO A 133 6.63 0.52 18.17
C PRO A 133 6.70 -0.91 17.59
N LEU A 134 6.89 -0.99 16.28
CA LEU A 134 6.96 -2.30 15.63
C LEU A 134 8.20 -3.06 16.07
N THR A 135 8.05 -4.39 16.16
CA THR A 135 9.17 -5.27 16.51
C THR A 135 9.62 -6.12 15.31
N VAL A 136 8.94 -5.99 14.17
CA VAL A 136 9.30 -6.71 12.94
C VAL A 136 9.96 -5.76 11.97
N SER A 137 10.89 -6.28 11.15
CA SER A 137 11.58 -5.50 10.13
C SER A 137 12.17 -6.45 9.09
N PRO A 138 12.48 -5.97 7.88
CA PRO A 138 12.21 -4.64 7.38
C PRO A 138 10.75 -4.49 6.97
N VAL A 139 10.25 -3.26 6.95
CA VAL A 139 8.88 -2.96 6.54
C VAL A 139 8.93 -2.36 5.14
N LEU A 140 7.95 -2.72 4.33
CA LEU A 140 7.87 -2.22 2.96
C LEU A 140 7.73 -0.69 2.98
N PRO A 141 8.60 0.04 2.26
CA PRO A 141 8.69 1.50 2.44
C PRO A 141 7.40 2.28 2.16
N GLY A 142 6.53 1.79 1.28
CA GLY A 142 5.27 2.48 1.01
C GLY A 142 4.39 2.64 2.25
N ALA A 143 4.65 1.86 3.30
CA ALA A 143 3.87 1.96 4.53
C ALA A 143 4.38 3.03 5.51
N TYR A 144 5.56 3.61 5.28
CA TYR A 144 6.15 4.54 6.24
C TYR A 144 5.23 5.72 6.59
N PRO A 145 4.61 6.43 5.61
CA PRO A 145 3.74 7.55 5.98
C PRO A 145 2.57 7.12 6.85
N VAL A 146 1.98 5.96 6.55
CA VAL A 146 0.82 5.45 7.28
C VAL A 146 1.22 5.06 8.69
N LEU A 147 2.37 4.42 8.85
CA LEU A 147 2.86 4.06 10.18
C LEU A 147 3.10 5.31 11.03
N GLN A 148 3.61 6.38 10.42
CA GLN A 148 3.77 7.64 11.13
C GLN A 148 2.43 8.21 11.57
N TRP A 149 1.43 8.25 10.69
CA TRP A 149 0.11 8.76 11.04
C TRP A 149 -0.54 7.92 12.14
N LEU A 150 -0.40 6.59 12.07
CA LEU A 150 -0.95 5.70 13.09
C LEU A 150 -0.27 5.95 14.44
N ALA A 151 1.04 6.17 14.45
CA ALA A 151 1.76 6.50 15.67
C ALA A 151 1.29 7.84 16.24
N GLU A 152 1.13 8.84 15.39
CA GLU A 152 0.66 10.16 15.81
C GLU A 152 -0.72 10.10 16.45
N GLU A 153 -1.61 9.30 15.89
CA GLU A 153 -2.95 9.11 16.46
C GLU A 153 -2.88 8.59 17.90
N ARG A 154 -1.80 7.89 18.24
CA ARG A 154 -1.62 7.26 19.54
C ARG A 154 -0.68 8.05 20.44
N GLY A 155 -0.25 9.24 20.00
CA GLY A 155 0.68 10.06 20.76
C GLY A 155 2.09 9.48 20.82
N LEU A 156 2.47 8.69 19.82
CA LEU A 156 3.78 8.04 19.76
C LEU A 156 4.58 8.57 18.59
N GLU A 157 5.89 8.33 18.61
CA GLU A 157 6.76 8.65 17.47
C GLU A 157 7.08 7.37 16.73
N TYR A 158 7.32 7.50 15.44
CA TYR A 158 7.70 6.36 14.60
C TYR A 158 8.99 6.67 13.87
N SER A 159 9.92 5.74 13.94
CA SER A 159 11.17 5.80 13.19
C SER A 159 11.22 4.61 12.23
N PRO A 160 11.42 4.86 10.94
CA PRO A 160 11.36 3.79 9.93
C PRO A 160 12.65 3.00 9.81
N ASP A 161 13.38 2.82 10.84
CA ASP A 161 14.62 2.05 10.76
C ASP A 161 14.36 0.57 10.59
#